data_b0af9da9dbf523cfd7024dfcbee46db4
#
_entry.id   b0af9da9dbf523cfd7024dfcbee46db4
#
_cell.length_a   1.000
_cell.length_b   1.000
_cell.length_c   1.000
_cell.angle_alpha   90.00
_cell.angle_beta   90.00
_cell.angle_gamma   90.00
#
_symmetry.space_group_name_H-M   'P 1'
#
loop_
_entity.id
_entity.type
_entity.pdbx_description
1 polymer ?
#
loop_
_entity_poly.entity_id
_entity_poly.type
_entity_poly.pdbx_seq_one_letter_code
_entity_poly.pdbx_strand_id
1 'polypeptide(L)'
;MSQVDHTRERLIEVYRKKAKHYDVTSRLYPAPGYPQRGQRRRAVESLDLRPGDTVVDMACGTGLNFQLLEEAVGADGRIVGVDLTDAMLAQARQRIETNGWSNVSLVQADAAEFEFPAEVEAIVSTYALSQVPECGEVIAHGAAALSPGGRWVVLDLKVPDNAPRRLAQLGIAAVRPFASIDEWLARRPWEAIRTAMEDELADVTWTELCFGTGFLATGSR
;
A
#
# COMPACT_ATOMS: atom_id res chain seq x y z
N MET A 1 -11.46 -2.02 24.78
CA MET A 1 -11.17 -1.62 23.40
C MET A 1 -9.75 -1.06 23.40
N SER A 2 -8.86 -1.63 22.62
CA SER A 2 -7.46 -1.20 22.58
C SER A 2 -7.31 0.11 21.78
N GLN A 3 -6.17 0.79 21.90
CA GLN A 3 -5.87 1.99 21.08
C GLN A 3 -5.83 1.63 19.59
N VAL A 4 -5.43 0.41 19.28
CA VAL A 4 -5.41 -0.14 17.92
C VAL A 4 -6.82 -0.27 17.34
N ASP A 5 -7.77 -0.78 18.13
CA ASP A 5 -9.17 -0.93 17.71
C ASP A 5 -9.78 0.44 17.36
N HIS A 6 -9.53 1.46 18.16
CA HIS A 6 -9.96 2.84 17.88
C HIS A 6 -9.34 3.40 16.58
N THR A 7 -8.08 3.10 16.32
CA THR A 7 -7.40 3.53 15.08
C THR A 7 -8.04 2.87 13.86
N ARG A 8 -8.34 1.57 13.93
CA ARG A 8 -9.01 0.80 12.87
C ARG A 8 -10.41 1.33 12.57
N GLU A 9 -11.25 1.51 13.59
CA GLU A 9 -12.61 2.05 13.44
C GLU A 9 -12.58 3.43 12.79
N ARG A 10 -11.66 4.28 13.22
CA ARG A 10 -11.49 5.62 12.66
C ARG A 10 -11.03 5.60 11.20
N LEU A 11 -10.13 4.71 10.83
CA LEU A 11 -9.70 4.51 9.44
C LEU A 11 -10.90 4.10 8.57
N ILE A 12 -11.67 3.11 9.00
CA ILE A 12 -12.87 2.66 8.29
C ILE A 12 -13.84 3.83 8.06
N GLU A 13 -14.13 4.61 9.10
CA GLU A 13 -15.06 5.74 8.99
C GLU A 13 -14.58 6.82 8.03
N VAL A 14 -13.30 7.17 8.10
CA VAL A 14 -12.66 8.16 7.23
C VAL A 14 -12.69 7.71 5.78
N TYR A 15 -12.33 6.47 5.49
CA TYR A 15 -12.26 5.95 4.13
C TYR A 15 -13.66 5.64 3.54
N ARG A 16 -14.65 5.25 4.35
CA ARG A 16 -16.05 5.16 3.92
C ARG A 16 -16.58 6.50 3.39
N LYS A 17 -16.29 7.60 4.07
CA LYS A 17 -16.72 8.94 3.64
C LYS A 17 -16.02 9.39 2.35
N LYS A 18 -14.83 8.91 2.09
CA LYS A 18 -13.99 9.34 0.95
C LYS A 18 -14.10 8.45 -0.28
N ALA A 19 -14.51 7.20 -0.14
CA ALA A 19 -14.42 6.17 -1.18
C ALA A 19 -14.93 6.67 -2.55
N LYS A 20 -16.10 7.33 -2.60
CA LYS A 20 -16.71 7.82 -3.85
C LYS A 20 -15.88 8.87 -4.61
N HIS A 21 -15.06 9.62 -3.90
CA HIS A 21 -14.27 10.72 -4.48
C HIS A 21 -12.76 10.46 -4.36
N TYR A 22 -12.39 9.28 -3.86
CA TYR A 22 -11.01 8.96 -3.55
C TYR A 22 -10.08 9.06 -4.76
N ASP A 23 -10.49 8.55 -5.90
CA ASP A 23 -9.69 8.56 -7.13
C ASP A 23 -9.40 9.98 -7.63
N VAL A 24 -10.35 10.89 -7.44
CA VAL A 24 -10.17 12.31 -7.80
C VAL A 24 -9.30 13.01 -6.76
N THR A 25 -9.61 12.81 -5.48
CA THR A 25 -8.88 13.45 -4.39
C THR A 25 -7.45 12.92 -4.26
N SER A 26 -7.22 11.63 -4.46
CA SER A 26 -5.88 11.05 -4.43
C SER A 26 -4.93 11.62 -5.49
N ARG A 27 -5.46 12.01 -6.67
CA ARG A 27 -4.66 12.68 -7.72
C ARG A 27 -4.17 14.07 -7.31
N LEU A 28 -4.84 14.69 -6.34
CA LEU A 28 -4.46 16.01 -5.82
C LEU A 28 -3.45 15.92 -4.67
N TYR A 29 -3.09 14.71 -4.23
CA TYR A 29 -2.19 14.44 -3.13
C TYR A 29 -0.87 13.83 -3.59
N PRO A 30 0.21 14.08 -2.87
CA PRO A 30 0.42 14.97 -1.75
C PRO A 30 0.62 16.45 -2.12
N ALA A 31 0.78 16.76 -3.39
CA ALA A 31 0.88 18.14 -3.89
C ALA A 31 0.52 18.16 -5.39
N PRO A 32 0.05 19.28 -5.93
CA PRO A 32 -0.11 19.43 -7.35
C PRO A 32 1.21 19.11 -8.09
N GLY A 33 1.16 18.14 -9.02
CA GLY A 33 2.34 17.68 -9.76
C GLY A 33 3.08 16.48 -9.14
N TYR A 34 2.64 15.92 -7.99
CA TYR A 34 3.20 14.67 -7.49
C TYR A 34 2.81 13.51 -8.42
N PRO A 35 3.79 12.79 -9.01
CA PRO A 35 3.51 11.84 -10.11
C PRO A 35 3.05 10.48 -9.61
N GLN A 36 1.94 10.42 -8.85
CA GLN A 36 1.45 9.17 -8.24
C GLN A 36 1.32 8.01 -9.23
N ARG A 37 0.79 8.27 -10.43
CA ARG A 37 0.64 7.23 -11.45
C ARG A 37 2.01 6.69 -11.91
N GLY A 38 2.98 7.55 -12.11
CA GLY A 38 4.35 7.16 -12.45
C GLY A 38 5.03 6.38 -11.32
N GLN A 39 4.81 6.80 -10.07
CA GLN A 39 5.35 6.09 -8.91
C GLN A 39 4.72 4.70 -8.71
N ARG A 40 3.39 4.58 -8.89
CA ARG A 40 2.71 3.27 -8.87
C ARG A 40 3.21 2.34 -9.97
N ARG A 41 3.39 2.87 -11.19
CA ARG A 41 3.97 2.11 -12.30
C ARG A 41 5.36 1.61 -11.93
N ARG A 42 6.23 2.47 -11.41
CA ARG A 42 7.56 2.09 -10.94
C ARG A 42 7.51 1.02 -9.84
N ALA A 43 6.56 1.13 -8.89
CA ALA A 43 6.37 0.12 -7.85
C ALA A 43 5.98 -1.24 -8.44
N VAL A 44 5.04 -1.28 -9.38
CA VAL A 44 4.64 -2.53 -10.05
C VAL A 44 5.77 -3.10 -10.92
N GLU A 45 6.50 -2.26 -11.66
CA GLU A 45 7.67 -2.68 -12.43
C GLU A 45 8.78 -3.29 -11.54
N SER A 46 8.92 -2.80 -10.29
CA SER A 46 9.90 -3.33 -9.33
C SER A 46 9.53 -4.72 -8.78
N LEU A 47 8.30 -5.19 -8.98
CA LEU A 47 7.87 -6.55 -8.60
C LEU A 47 8.48 -7.62 -9.52
N ASP A 48 8.90 -7.25 -10.74
CA ASP A 48 9.44 -8.17 -11.75
C ASP A 48 8.49 -9.34 -12.09
N LEU A 49 7.20 -9.01 -12.17
CA LEU A 49 6.11 -9.95 -12.42
C LEU A 49 6.21 -10.60 -13.82
N ARG A 50 5.76 -11.82 -13.90
CA ARG A 50 5.64 -12.61 -15.14
C ARG A 50 4.18 -12.95 -15.39
N PRO A 51 3.80 -13.18 -16.67
CA PRO A 51 2.50 -13.73 -16.97
C PRO A 51 2.25 -15.03 -16.21
N GLY A 52 1.09 -15.13 -15.55
CA GLY A 52 0.70 -16.25 -14.72
C GLY A 52 0.98 -16.10 -13.22
N ASP A 53 1.76 -15.09 -12.79
CA ASP A 53 2.08 -14.88 -11.37
C ASP A 53 0.84 -14.51 -10.53
N THR A 54 0.90 -14.88 -9.25
CA THR A 54 -0.04 -14.45 -8.21
C THR A 54 0.51 -13.25 -7.46
N VAL A 55 -0.24 -12.15 -7.43
CA VAL A 55 0.14 -10.93 -6.72
C VAL A 55 -0.92 -10.50 -5.72
N VAL A 56 -0.49 -10.10 -4.53
CA VAL A 56 -1.35 -9.50 -3.51
C VAL A 56 -1.15 -7.98 -3.49
N ASP A 57 -2.24 -7.22 -3.74
CA ASP A 57 -2.27 -5.76 -3.54
C ASP A 57 -2.80 -5.47 -2.13
N MET A 58 -1.87 -5.26 -1.20
CA MET A 58 -2.17 -5.07 0.23
C MET A 58 -2.64 -3.65 0.50
N ALA A 59 -3.81 -3.51 1.11
CA ALA A 59 -4.55 -2.27 1.29
C ALA A 59 -4.81 -1.58 -0.07
N CYS A 60 -5.43 -2.33 -0.99
CA CYS A 60 -5.62 -1.98 -2.39
C CYS A 60 -6.52 -0.75 -2.62
N GLY A 61 -7.32 -0.37 -1.63
CA GLY A 61 -8.27 0.73 -1.71
C GLY A 61 -9.28 0.55 -2.85
N THR A 62 -9.33 1.52 -3.75
CA THR A 62 -10.20 1.49 -4.94
C THR A 62 -9.61 0.70 -6.13
N GLY A 63 -8.49 -0.01 -5.93
CA GLY A 63 -7.84 -0.82 -6.96
C GLY A 63 -7.06 -0.01 -8.02
N LEU A 64 -6.39 1.08 -7.61
CA LEU A 64 -5.63 1.92 -8.55
C LEU A 64 -4.41 1.22 -9.17
N ASN A 65 -3.95 0.12 -8.58
CA ASN A 65 -2.85 -0.69 -9.11
C ASN A 65 -3.35 -1.76 -10.10
N PHE A 66 -4.61 -2.17 -10.06
CA PHE A 66 -5.11 -3.37 -10.76
C PHE A 66 -4.82 -3.34 -12.27
N GLN A 67 -4.99 -2.20 -12.93
CA GLN A 67 -4.66 -2.11 -14.36
C GLN A 67 -3.18 -2.41 -14.62
N LEU A 68 -2.27 -1.90 -13.78
CA LEU A 68 -0.83 -2.12 -13.95
C LEU A 68 -0.46 -3.57 -13.64
N LEU A 69 -1.09 -4.14 -12.62
CA LEU A 69 -0.90 -5.55 -12.25
C LEU A 69 -1.43 -6.48 -13.34
N GLU A 70 -2.62 -6.20 -13.87
CA GLU A 70 -3.23 -6.97 -14.96
C GLU A 70 -2.36 -6.94 -16.24
N GLU A 71 -1.82 -5.76 -16.58
CA GLU A 71 -0.88 -5.62 -17.69
C GLU A 71 0.40 -6.46 -17.48
N ALA A 72 0.80 -6.72 -16.23
CA ALA A 72 2.01 -7.46 -15.91
C ALA A 72 1.78 -8.98 -15.81
N VAL A 73 0.72 -9.41 -15.11
CA VAL A 73 0.47 -10.86 -14.90
C VAL A 73 -0.36 -11.50 -16.00
N GLY A 74 -1.11 -10.71 -16.78
CA GLY A 74 -2.01 -11.19 -17.83
C GLY A 74 -3.22 -11.97 -17.30
N ALA A 75 -4.04 -12.46 -18.21
CA ALA A 75 -5.30 -13.13 -17.89
C ALA A 75 -5.13 -14.47 -17.14
N ASP A 76 -3.98 -15.12 -17.28
CA ASP A 76 -3.65 -16.38 -16.60
C ASP A 76 -3.06 -16.16 -15.20
N GLY A 77 -2.69 -14.90 -14.85
CA GLY A 77 -2.22 -14.53 -13.52
C GLY A 77 -3.37 -14.32 -12.55
N ARG A 78 -3.04 -14.10 -11.28
CA ARG A 78 -4.03 -13.90 -10.21
C ARG A 78 -3.71 -12.64 -9.42
N ILE A 79 -4.70 -11.78 -9.24
CA ILE A 79 -4.61 -10.57 -8.41
C ILE A 79 -5.54 -10.70 -7.20
N VAL A 80 -5.00 -10.54 -6.01
CA VAL A 80 -5.77 -10.53 -4.76
C VAL A 80 -5.68 -9.16 -4.15
N GLY A 81 -6.75 -8.37 -4.25
CA GLY A 81 -6.87 -7.06 -3.60
C GLY A 81 -7.42 -7.20 -2.19
N VAL A 82 -6.64 -6.78 -1.20
CA VAL A 82 -7.03 -6.81 0.23
C VAL A 82 -7.24 -5.41 0.73
N ASP A 83 -8.36 -5.11 1.38
CA ASP A 83 -8.59 -3.83 2.06
C ASP A 83 -9.53 -4.01 3.26
N LEU A 84 -9.32 -3.20 4.28
CA LEU A 84 -10.14 -3.21 5.49
C LEU A 84 -11.54 -2.63 5.24
N THR A 85 -11.68 -1.72 4.26
CA THR A 85 -12.84 -0.86 4.10
C THR A 85 -13.78 -1.35 3.01
N ASP A 86 -14.98 -1.74 3.38
CA ASP A 86 -16.06 -2.19 2.50
C ASP A 86 -16.36 -1.19 1.36
N ALA A 87 -16.41 0.10 1.67
CA ALA A 87 -16.70 1.14 0.68
C ALA A 87 -15.57 1.32 -0.35
N MET A 88 -14.31 1.08 0.04
CA MET A 88 -13.19 1.05 -0.90
C MET A 88 -13.28 -0.16 -1.83
N LEU A 89 -13.55 -1.33 -1.26
CA LEU A 89 -13.75 -2.55 -2.05
C LEU A 89 -14.96 -2.47 -3.00
N ALA A 90 -16.01 -1.73 -2.62
CA ALA A 90 -17.13 -1.48 -3.53
C ALA A 90 -16.69 -0.70 -4.79
N GLN A 91 -15.81 0.30 -4.66
CA GLN A 91 -15.23 1.01 -5.81
C GLN A 91 -14.26 0.12 -6.62
N ALA A 92 -13.46 -0.69 -5.91
CA ALA A 92 -12.58 -1.66 -6.56
C ALA A 92 -13.38 -2.69 -7.37
N ARG A 93 -14.49 -3.20 -6.84
CA ARG A 93 -15.40 -4.11 -7.55
C ARG A 93 -15.98 -3.48 -8.82
N GLN A 94 -16.48 -2.26 -8.71
CA GLN A 94 -16.98 -1.52 -9.88
C GLN A 94 -15.88 -1.36 -10.95
N ARG A 95 -14.64 -1.12 -10.55
CA ARG A 95 -13.50 -1.03 -11.46
C ARG A 95 -13.23 -2.36 -12.15
N ILE A 96 -13.25 -3.48 -11.41
CA ILE A 96 -13.08 -4.84 -11.96
C ILE A 96 -14.16 -5.13 -12.99
N GLU A 97 -15.42 -4.91 -12.66
CA GLU A 97 -16.57 -5.11 -13.55
C GLU A 97 -16.48 -4.27 -14.81
N THR A 98 -16.12 -2.98 -14.67
CA THR A 98 -16.00 -2.03 -15.80
C THR A 98 -14.92 -2.46 -16.80
N ASN A 99 -13.82 -3.04 -16.31
CA ASN A 99 -12.71 -3.48 -17.17
C ASN A 99 -12.78 -4.96 -17.57
N GLY A 100 -13.75 -5.72 -17.04
CA GLY A 100 -13.95 -7.13 -17.38
C GLY A 100 -12.85 -8.07 -16.87
N TRP A 101 -12.15 -7.69 -15.78
CA TRP A 101 -11.09 -8.53 -15.21
C TRP A 101 -11.69 -9.70 -14.42
N SER A 102 -11.44 -10.94 -14.89
CA SER A 102 -11.96 -12.15 -14.27
C SER A 102 -11.00 -12.80 -13.27
N ASN A 103 -9.75 -12.41 -13.28
CA ASN A 103 -8.65 -12.92 -12.45
C ASN A 103 -8.32 -12.06 -11.23
N VAL A 104 -9.11 -11.00 -10.97
CA VAL A 104 -8.99 -10.14 -9.80
C VAL A 104 -10.03 -10.53 -8.76
N SER A 105 -9.58 -10.89 -7.55
CA SER A 105 -10.42 -11.19 -6.40
C SER A 105 -10.24 -10.15 -5.30
N LEU A 106 -11.29 -9.89 -4.52
CA LEU A 106 -11.27 -8.93 -3.42
C LEU A 106 -11.53 -9.63 -2.09
N VAL A 107 -10.73 -9.31 -1.09
CA VAL A 107 -10.86 -9.79 0.28
C VAL A 107 -11.00 -8.61 1.22
N GLN A 108 -12.09 -8.58 2.00
CA GLN A 108 -12.22 -7.62 3.09
C GLN A 108 -11.57 -8.20 4.34
N ALA A 109 -10.39 -7.68 4.68
CA ALA A 109 -9.65 -8.13 5.85
C ALA A 109 -8.79 -6.98 6.41
N ASP A 110 -8.46 -7.08 7.70
CA ASP A 110 -7.36 -6.34 8.27
C ASP A 110 -6.04 -6.90 7.73
N ALA A 111 -5.13 -6.02 7.32
CA ALA A 111 -3.84 -6.43 6.78
C ALA A 111 -3.02 -7.28 7.77
N ALA A 112 -3.13 -6.99 9.07
CA ALA A 112 -2.42 -7.72 10.11
C ALA A 112 -3.00 -9.14 10.37
N GLU A 113 -4.28 -9.35 10.02
CA GLU A 113 -4.99 -10.62 10.22
C GLU A 113 -5.20 -11.39 8.90
N PHE A 114 -4.70 -10.85 7.78
CA PHE A 114 -4.90 -11.46 6.47
C PHE A 114 -4.06 -12.73 6.33
N GLU A 115 -4.75 -13.83 6.00
CA GLU A 115 -4.10 -15.09 5.65
C GLU A 115 -3.74 -15.08 4.16
N PHE A 116 -2.44 -15.03 3.87
CA PHE A 116 -1.95 -15.03 2.50
C PHE A 116 -2.25 -16.37 1.81
N PRO A 117 -2.57 -16.37 0.51
CA PRO A 117 -2.66 -17.61 -0.26
C PRO A 117 -1.29 -18.31 -0.31
N ALA A 118 -1.32 -19.61 -0.58
CA ALA A 118 -0.08 -20.32 -0.90
C ALA A 118 0.46 -19.83 -2.26
N GLU A 119 1.78 -19.82 -2.39
CA GLU A 119 2.46 -19.47 -3.65
C GLU A 119 2.12 -18.03 -4.12
N VAL A 120 2.62 -17.06 -3.39
CA VAL A 120 2.54 -15.63 -3.76
C VAL A 120 3.88 -15.21 -4.36
N GLU A 121 3.88 -14.84 -5.65
CA GLU A 121 5.10 -14.38 -6.33
C GLU A 121 5.41 -12.93 -6.00
N ALA A 122 4.38 -12.13 -5.68
CA ALA A 122 4.62 -10.73 -5.35
C ALA A 122 3.59 -10.16 -4.38
N ILE A 123 4.05 -9.21 -3.56
CA ILE A 123 3.19 -8.39 -2.70
C ILE A 123 3.51 -6.92 -2.96
N VAL A 124 2.48 -6.11 -3.14
CA VAL A 124 2.61 -4.66 -3.29
C VAL A 124 1.72 -3.93 -2.31
N SER A 125 2.20 -2.84 -1.75
CA SER A 125 1.37 -1.87 -1.04
C SER A 125 1.73 -0.46 -1.48
N THR A 126 0.72 0.38 -1.75
CA THR A 126 0.97 1.74 -2.23
C THR A 126 0.16 2.77 -1.47
N TYR A 127 0.84 3.66 -0.77
CA TYR A 127 0.25 4.78 0.01
C TYR A 127 -0.74 4.34 1.10
N ALA A 128 -0.49 3.19 1.73
CA ALA A 128 -1.43 2.60 2.66
C ALA A 128 -0.77 1.91 3.87
N LEU A 129 0.31 1.18 3.70
CA LEU A 129 0.89 0.33 4.74
C LEU A 129 1.32 1.15 5.97
N SER A 130 1.79 2.37 5.79
CA SER A 130 2.14 3.29 6.88
C SER A 130 0.94 3.69 7.76
N GLN A 131 -0.29 3.44 7.31
CA GLN A 131 -1.50 3.66 8.12
C GLN A 131 -1.81 2.48 9.05
N VAL A 132 -1.28 1.29 8.75
CA VAL A 132 -1.48 0.07 9.54
C VAL A 132 -0.59 0.15 10.79
N PRO A 133 -1.16 0.06 12.01
CA PRO A 133 -0.37 0.11 13.24
C PRO A 133 0.70 -0.98 13.30
N GLU A 134 0.35 -2.20 12.88
CA GLU A 134 1.19 -3.40 12.90
C GLU A 134 1.92 -3.64 11.57
N CYS A 135 2.30 -2.57 10.86
CA CYS A 135 2.90 -2.67 9.52
C CYS A 135 4.14 -3.58 9.45
N GLY A 136 4.91 -3.68 10.53
CA GLY A 136 6.03 -4.62 10.62
C GLY A 136 5.58 -6.08 10.62
N GLU A 137 4.54 -6.43 11.36
CA GLU A 137 3.97 -7.77 11.41
C GLU A 137 3.37 -8.17 10.05
N VAL A 138 2.71 -7.23 9.38
CA VAL A 138 2.19 -7.44 8.01
C VAL A 138 3.32 -7.81 7.05
N ILE A 139 4.47 -7.13 7.16
CA ILE A 139 5.64 -7.44 6.33
C ILE A 139 6.17 -8.84 6.66
N ALA A 140 6.32 -9.19 7.94
CA ALA A 140 6.79 -10.50 8.35
C ALA A 140 5.89 -11.63 7.84
N HIS A 141 4.58 -11.50 8.00
CA HIS A 141 3.61 -12.48 7.51
C HIS A 141 3.67 -12.65 5.99
N GLY A 142 3.72 -11.53 5.25
CA GLY A 142 3.79 -11.60 3.81
C GLY A 142 5.13 -12.11 3.30
N ALA A 143 6.25 -11.76 3.93
CA ALA A 143 7.56 -12.30 3.59
C ALA A 143 7.60 -13.83 3.75
N ALA A 144 6.97 -14.35 4.81
CA ALA A 144 6.83 -15.81 5.01
C ALA A 144 5.95 -16.48 3.94
N ALA A 145 5.00 -15.76 3.33
CA ALA A 145 4.10 -16.28 2.31
C ALA A 145 4.65 -16.19 0.89
N LEU A 146 5.65 -15.34 0.65
CA LEU A 146 6.26 -15.22 -0.67
C LEU A 146 6.89 -16.55 -1.12
N SER A 147 6.74 -16.87 -2.40
CA SER A 147 7.48 -17.94 -3.07
C SER A 147 8.99 -17.64 -3.10
N PRO A 148 9.88 -18.63 -3.18
CA PRO A 148 11.30 -18.38 -3.36
C PRO A 148 11.59 -17.48 -4.58
N GLY A 149 12.29 -16.37 -4.36
CA GLY A 149 12.53 -15.33 -5.37
C GLY A 149 11.38 -14.35 -5.55
N GLY A 150 10.27 -14.53 -4.84
CA GLY A 150 9.14 -13.60 -4.81
C GLY A 150 9.55 -12.26 -4.19
N ARG A 151 8.81 -11.20 -4.53
CA ARG A 151 9.18 -9.83 -4.15
C ARG A 151 8.08 -9.11 -3.38
N TRP A 152 8.48 -8.32 -2.39
CA TRP A 152 7.62 -7.32 -1.76
C TRP A 152 8.06 -5.92 -2.14
N VAL A 153 7.09 -5.11 -2.55
CA VAL A 153 7.32 -3.69 -2.87
C VAL A 153 6.39 -2.82 -2.04
N VAL A 154 6.96 -1.84 -1.36
CA VAL A 154 6.24 -0.81 -0.60
C VAL A 154 6.54 0.56 -1.18
N LEU A 155 5.50 1.26 -1.61
CA LEU A 155 5.52 2.67 -2.01
C LEU A 155 4.70 3.47 -1.01
N ASP A 156 5.33 4.32 -0.21
CA ASP A 156 4.57 5.06 0.81
C ASP A 156 5.20 6.43 1.13
N LEU A 157 4.58 7.15 2.03
CA LEU A 157 5.00 8.47 2.47
C LEU A 157 5.91 8.38 3.70
N LYS A 158 6.84 9.32 3.81
CA LYS A 158 7.68 9.53 4.99
C LYS A 158 7.86 11.02 5.25
N VAL A 159 8.33 11.35 6.43
CA VAL A 159 8.84 12.69 6.71
C VAL A 159 10.31 12.74 6.31
N PRO A 160 10.76 13.77 5.58
CA PRO A 160 12.17 13.94 5.28
C PRO A 160 13.00 14.08 6.56
N ASP A 161 14.14 13.38 6.66
CA ASP A 161 14.94 13.30 7.89
C ASP A 161 15.46 14.68 8.33
N ASN A 162 15.70 15.60 7.39
CA ASN A 162 16.19 16.93 7.63
C ASN A 162 15.09 18.02 7.63
N ALA A 163 13.81 17.64 7.61
CA ALA A 163 12.72 18.62 7.61
C ALA A 163 12.58 19.27 8.99
N PRO A 164 12.63 20.62 9.10
CA PRO A 164 12.25 21.29 10.31
C PRO A 164 10.85 20.85 10.73
N ARG A 165 10.67 20.41 11.97
CA ARG A 165 9.43 19.84 12.49
C ARG A 165 8.18 20.67 12.15
N ARG A 166 8.31 22.00 12.14
CA ARG A 166 7.22 22.92 11.76
C ARG A 166 6.86 22.87 10.27
N LEU A 167 7.85 22.68 9.38
CA LEU A 167 7.62 22.54 7.95
C LEU A 167 7.05 21.17 7.61
N ALA A 168 7.50 20.11 8.29
CA ALA A 168 6.90 18.79 8.21
C ALA A 168 5.43 18.82 8.61
N GLN A 169 5.09 19.46 9.74
CA GLN A 169 3.72 19.64 10.20
C GLN A 169 2.84 20.42 9.21
N LEU A 170 3.37 21.48 8.59
CA LEU A 170 2.64 22.25 7.56
C LEU A 170 2.43 21.47 6.27
N GLY A 171 3.46 20.76 5.81
CA GLY A 171 3.35 19.90 4.61
C GLY A 171 2.35 18.77 4.82
N ILE A 172 2.38 18.13 5.98
CA ILE A 172 1.47 17.05 6.36
C ILE A 172 0.06 17.57 6.65
N ALA A 173 -0.09 18.79 7.21
CA ALA A 173 -1.40 19.41 7.42
C ALA A 173 -2.14 19.67 6.09
N ALA A 174 -1.41 19.92 5.01
CA ALA A 174 -1.97 19.99 3.66
C ALA A 174 -2.44 18.63 3.11
N VAL A 175 -1.86 17.54 3.64
CA VAL A 175 -2.17 16.15 3.29
C VAL A 175 -3.27 15.54 4.18
N ARG A 176 -4.03 16.36 4.85
CA ARG A 176 -5.05 16.04 5.85
C ARG A 176 -6.29 15.29 5.36
N PRO A 177 -6.21 14.02 4.96
CA PRO A 177 -7.36 13.17 5.16
C PRO A 177 -7.06 11.85 5.86
N PHE A 178 -5.86 11.66 6.33
CA PHE A 178 -5.47 10.42 6.98
C PHE A 178 -5.63 10.54 8.49
N ALA A 179 -5.73 9.43 9.20
CA ALA A 179 -5.88 9.34 10.65
C ALA A 179 -4.95 10.33 11.41
N SER A 180 -5.06 10.46 12.69
CA SER A 180 -4.28 11.39 13.51
C SER A 180 -2.82 11.53 13.02
N ILE A 181 -2.50 12.70 12.45
CA ILE A 181 -1.13 13.02 11.94
C ILE A 181 -0.11 12.94 13.08
N ASP A 182 -0.49 13.40 14.27
CA ASP A 182 0.40 13.40 15.43
C ASP A 182 0.75 11.97 15.86
N GLU A 183 -0.20 11.06 15.79
CA GLU A 183 0.00 9.64 16.07
C GLU A 183 0.88 8.98 15.00
N TRP A 184 0.62 9.24 13.72
CA TRP A 184 1.42 8.75 12.60
C TRP A 184 2.87 9.25 12.67
N LEU A 185 3.05 10.54 13.00
CA LEU A 185 4.39 11.13 13.21
C LEU A 185 5.11 10.51 14.42
N ALA A 186 4.39 10.25 15.51
CA ALA A 186 4.96 9.64 16.70
C ALA A 186 5.38 8.19 16.47
N ARG A 187 4.60 7.42 15.70
CA ARG A 187 4.90 6.01 15.35
C ARG A 187 6.06 5.86 14.38
N ARG A 188 6.32 6.86 13.52
CA ARG A 188 7.34 6.79 12.46
C ARG A 188 7.26 5.49 11.63
N PRO A 189 6.10 5.18 11.03
CA PRO A 189 5.86 3.87 10.43
C PRO A 189 6.85 3.52 9.30
N TRP A 190 7.42 4.50 8.62
CA TRP A 190 8.45 4.26 7.60
C TRP A 190 9.73 3.61 8.15
N GLU A 191 10.07 3.85 9.44
CA GLU A 191 11.19 3.18 10.09
C GLU A 191 10.84 1.74 10.43
N ALA A 192 9.64 1.50 10.97
CA ALA A 192 9.16 0.15 11.25
C ALA A 192 9.07 -0.69 9.96
N ILE A 193 8.56 -0.10 8.86
CA ILE A 193 8.53 -0.74 7.53
C ILE A 193 9.94 -1.08 7.08
N ARG A 194 10.88 -0.13 7.17
CA ARG A 194 12.26 -0.35 6.76
C ARG A 194 12.92 -1.46 7.53
N THR A 195 12.83 -1.42 8.85
CA THR A 195 13.38 -2.45 9.74
C THR A 195 12.81 -3.82 9.41
N ALA A 196 11.48 -3.94 9.30
CA ALA A 196 10.86 -5.23 9.01
C ALA A 196 11.26 -5.77 7.62
N MET A 197 11.38 -4.90 6.60
CA MET A 197 11.89 -5.35 5.30
C MET A 197 13.34 -5.83 5.37
N GLU A 198 14.21 -5.10 6.09
CA GLU A 198 15.62 -5.47 6.27
C GLU A 198 15.78 -6.77 7.10
N ASP A 199 14.88 -7.03 8.05
CA ASP A 199 14.92 -8.22 8.90
C ASP A 199 14.36 -9.49 8.19
N GLU A 200 13.34 -9.33 7.35
CA GLU A 200 12.54 -10.44 6.80
C GLU A 200 12.88 -10.79 5.34
N LEU A 201 13.54 -9.88 4.60
CA LEU A 201 13.79 -10.03 3.17
C LEU A 201 15.26 -9.83 2.82
N ALA A 202 15.68 -10.46 1.72
CA ALA A 202 16.99 -10.24 1.12
C ALA A 202 16.96 -9.11 0.08
N ASP A 203 18.14 -8.65 -0.35
CA ASP A 203 18.36 -7.66 -1.41
C ASP A 203 17.50 -6.39 -1.25
N VAL A 204 17.31 -5.97 0.00
CA VAL A 204 16.46 -4.82 0.29
C VAL A 204 17.06 -3.54 -0.28
N THR A 205 16.25 -2.84 -1.07
CA THR A 205 16.58 -1.50 -1.57
C THR A 205 15.64 -0.47 -0.99
N TRP A 206 16.16 0.74 -0.76
CA TRP A 206 15.37 1.87 -0.27
C TRP A 206 15.67 3.10 -1.10
N THR A 207 14.67 3.59 -1.84
CA THR A 207 14.80 4.78 -2.68
C THR A 207 13.90 5.89 -2.16
N GLU A 208 14.49 7.01 -1.80
CA GLU A 208 13.71 8.20 -1.44
C GLU A 208 13.11 8.86 -2.68
N LEU A 209 11.88 9.33 -2.55
CA LEU A 209 11.11 9.96 -3.60
C LEU A 209 10.73 11.39 -3.21
N CYS A 210 10.59 12.25 -4.22
CA CYS A 210 10.01 13.60 -4.04
C CYS A 210 10.64 14.36 -2.87
N PHE A 211 11.97 14.52 -2.89
CA PHE A 211 12.74 15.24 -1.86
C PHE A 211 12.59 14.63 -0.45
N GLY A 212 12.47 13.31 -0.36
CA GLY A 212 12.36 12.57 0.90
C GLY A 212 10.96 12.58 1.52
N THR A 213 9.91 12.99 0.80
CA THR A 213 8.53 12.94 1.29
C THR A 213 7.84 11.61 1.04
N GLY A 214 8.47 10.71 0.30
CA GLY A 214 8.04 9.36 0.05
C GLY A 214 9.21 8.42 -0.12
N PHE A 215 8.93 7.14 -0.21
CA PHE A 215 9.92 6.10 -0.45
C PHE A 215 9.33 4.97 -1.30
N LEU A 216 10.21 4.30 -2.02
CA LEU A 216 9.99 3.02 -2.66
C LEU A 216 10.98 2.04 -2.05
N ALA A 217 10.47 1.02 -1.38
CA ALA A 217 11.25 -0.08 -0.83
C ALA A 217 10.95 -1.37 -1.60
N THR A 218 11.96 -2.17 -1.87
CA THR A 218 11.83 -3.49 -2.48
C THR A 218 12.66 -4.49 -1.71
N GLY A 219 12.21 -5.74 -1.64
CA GLY A 219 12.98 -6.84 -1.08
C GLY A 219 12.54 -8.16 -1.70
N SER A 220 13.36 -9.19 -1.63
CA SER A 220 13.10 -10.52 -2.19
C SER A 220 13.19 -11.59 -1.09
N ARG A 221 12.45 -12.71 -1.28
CA ARG A 221 12.58 -13.90 -0.44
C ARG A 221 13.67 -14.83 -0.92
#